data_b03e6ceb0d2b4a268ac3546665173e9c
#
_entry.id   b03e6ceb0d2b4a268ac3546665173e9c
#
_cell.length_a   1.000
_cell.length_b   1.000
_cell.length_c   1.000
_cell.angle_alpha   90.00
_cell.angle_beta   90.00
_cell.angle_gamma   90.00
#
_symmetry.space_group_name_H-M   'P 1'
#
loop_
_entity.id
_entity.type
_entity.pdbx_description
1 polymer ?
#
loop_
_entity_poly.entity_id
_entity_poly.type
_entity_poly.pdbx_seq_one_letter_code
_entity_poly.pdbx_strand_id
1 'polypeptide(L)'
;MNPKNKLAEMPVRPLLYTMAVPLMLSLLIQSLYNIVDSIFVARLSETALTAASLVYAIQFLMIAIGVGTAVGLNALLSRKLGQKKPEEVCRAATTGLFLMLGTSLVFTLVGLLFSNRIAAALTNDPELQQLCREYLSVNLVFCWGIFLQTYGQRLLQAVGDTVLSMVSLIIGAVVNIILDPIMIFGLLGCPAMGIRGAAIATVIGQLIGAAAALWFNRVKNPVIHVRLKGYRFLWQDVADIYRVGLPTIVMQAIGSVMTFAVNGILLGVSSTAVAFFGIYYKLQNFLMMPVNGLGQAAIPVVGFNYGSGQSDRVKQAWKVLLPTGVVFALCGTAVFLLFPAQLLGLFSASNEMLAFGVPALRIISVTFLFAVTTILCGYFASGLGNGVVNMIGGALRQLVVLVPCLWLLIRTAGIDKAWFAFWVSEVVACAYSLWAVRKELRNKVK
;
A
#
# COMPACT_ATOMS: atom_id res chain seq x y z
N MET A 1 -21.14 17.31 -13.57
CA MET A 1 -20.26 18.18 -12.80
C MET A 1 -18.91 18.26 -13.51
N ASN A 2 -18.41 19.45 -13.72
CA ASN A 2 -17.12 19.64 -14.37
C ASN A 2 -16.01 19.15 -13.42
N PRO A 3 -15.11 18.21 -13.82
CA PRO A 3 -14.06 17.68 -12.91
C PRO A 3 -13.18 18.76 -12.29
N LYS A 4 -13.13 19.96 -12.89
CA LYS A 4 -12.35 21.09 -12.42
C LYS A 4 -12.74 21.62 -11.04
N ASN A 5 -13.98 21.35 -10.58
CA ASN A 5 -14.52 21.99 -9.36
C ASN A 5 -14.92 20.99 -8.25
N LYS A 6 -14.83 19.66 -8.49
CA LYS A 6 -15.30 18.66 -7.53
C LYS A 6 -14.62 18.82 -6.15
N LEU A 7 -13.29 19.01 -6.11
CA LEU A 7 -12.53 19.19 -4.86
C LEU A 7 -12.83 20.53 -4.17
N ALA A 8 -13.19 21.57 -4.95
CA ALA A 8 -13.48 22.90 -4.44
C ALA A 8 -14.92 23.06 -3.96
N GLU A 9 -15.90 22.55 -4.73
CA GLU A 9 -17.34 22.90 -4.59
C GLU A 9 -18.12 21.84 -3.81
N MET A 10 -17.75 20.56 -3.94
CA MET A 10 -18.50 19.49 -3.27
C MET A 10 -18.33 19.56 -1.75
N PRO A 11 -19.39 19.40 -0.93
CA PRO A 11 -19.25 19.29 0.52
C PRO A 11 -18.29 18.21 0.92
N VAL A 12 -17.47 18.45 1.95
CA VAL A 12 -16.32 17.58 2.30
C VAL A 12 -16.72 16.14 2.60
N ARG A 13 -17.88 15.95 3.27
CA ARG A 13 -18.36 14.61 3.65
C ARG A 13 -18.66 13.74 2.43
N PRO A 14 -19.56 14.11 1.50
CA PRO A 14 -19.81 13.32 0.29
C PRO A 14 -18.58 13.26 -0.62
N LEU A 15 -17.74 14.29 -0.68
CA LEU A 15 -16.49 14.28 -1.43
C LEU A 15 -15.57 13.15 -0.96
N LEU A 16 -15.32 13.07 0.35
CA LEU A 16 -14.46 12.05 0.92
C LEU A 16 -14.98 10.64 0.62
N TYR A 17 -16.29 10.39 0.78
CA TYR A 17 -16.86 9.08 0.50
C TYR A 17 -16.86 8.71 -0.97
N THR A 18 -17.18 9.63 -1.87
CA THR A 18 -17.14 9.36 -3.32
C THR A 18 -15.73 9.08 -3.82
N MET A 19 -14.72 9.57 -3.12
CA MET A 19 -13.32 9.26 -3.44
C MET A 19 -12.83 7.99 -2.72
N ALA A 20 -13.28 7.76 -1.49
CA ALA A 20 -12.82 6.64 -0.67
C ALA A 20 -13.36 5.29 -1.17
N VAL A 21 -14.65 5.21 -1.52
CA VAL A 21 -15.27 3.94 -1.93
C VAL A 21 -14.56 3.30 -3.12
N PRO A 22 -14.27 4.01 -4.24
CA PRO A 22 -13.51 3.41 -5.34
C PRO A 22 -12.11 2.95 -4.92
N LEU A 23 -11.43 3.69 -4.03
CA LEU A 23 -10.10 3.29 -3.56
C LEU A 23 -10.14 2.07 -2.63
N MET A 24 -11.16 1.97 -1.76
CA MET A 24 -11.40 0.78 -0.96
C MET A 24 -11.62 -0.45 -1.84
N LEU A 25 -12.48 -0.32 -2.87
CA LEU A 25 -12.75 -1.37 -3.83
C LEU A 25 -11.48 -1.73 -4.64
N SER A 26 -10.67 -0.74 -5.02
CA SER A 26 -9.40 -0.98 -5.70
C SER A 26 -8.46 -1.86 -4.90
N LEU A 27 -8.33 -1.60 -3.59
CA LEU A 27 -7.45 -2.41 -2.72
C LEU A 27 -7.99 -3.82 -2.53
N LEU A 28 -9.31 -4.00 -2.41
CA LEU A 28 -9.93 -5.32 -2.34
C LEU A 28 -9.73 -6.11 -3.63
N ILE A 29 -9.96 -5.48 -4.79
CA ILE A 29 -9.76 -6.10 -6.11
C ILE A 29 -8.28 -6.46 -6.30
N GLN A 30 -7.37 -5.60 -5.89
CA GLN A 30 -5.93 -5.88 -5.92
C GLN A 30 -5.56 -7.10 -5.08
N SER A 31 -6.14 -7.24 -3.89
CA SER A 31 -5.91 -8.42 -3.06
C SER A 31 -6.49 -9.69 -3.69
N LEU A 32 -7.68 -9.60 -4.27
CA LEU A 32 -8.32 -10.73 -4.94
C LEU A 32 -7.51 -11.22 -6.14
N TYR A 33 -7.06 -10.32 -7.01
CA TYR A 33 -6.26 -10.75 -8.16
C TYR A 33 -4.93 -11.36 -7.74
N ASN A 34 -4.26 -10.85 -6.70
CA ASN A 34 -3.03 -11.46 -6.16
C ASN A 34 -3.27 -12.89 -5.64
N ILE A 35 -4.44 -13.13 -5.04
CA ILE A 35 -4.83 -14.49 -4.59
C ILE A 35 -5.04 -15.40 -5.81
N VAL A 36 -5.73 -14.93 -6.83
CA VAL A 36 -6.01 -15.70 -8.07
C VAL A 36 -4.71 -16.06 -8.79
N ASP A 37 -3.80 -15.09 -8.97
CA ASP A 37 -2.47 -15.31 -9.55
C ASP A 37 -1.70 -16.39 -8.76
N SER A 38 -1.68 -16.28 -7.43
CA SER A 38 -1.04 -17.28 -6.55
C SER A 38 -1.66 -18.67 -6.69
N ILE A 39 -2.97 -18.79 -6.92
CA ILE A 39 -3.65 -20.07 -7.15
C ILE A 39 -3.18 -20.69 -8.47
N PHE A 40 -3.05 -19.90 -9.55
CA PHE A 40 -2.56 -20.44 -10.82
C PHE A 40 -1.10 -20.89 -10.72
N VAL A 41 -0.24 -20.12 -10.04
CA VAL A 41 1.16 -20.51 -9.80
C VAL A 41 1.24 -21.77 -8.93
N ALA A 42 0.40 -21.89 -7.89
CA ALA A 42 0.34 -23.07 -7.04
C ALA A 42 -0.07 -24.36 -7.79
N ARG A 43 -0.95 -24.23 -8.80
CA ARG A 43 -1.34 -25.35 -9.67
C ARG A 43 -0.23 -25.80 -10.62
N LEU A 44 0.79 -24.99 -10.86
CA LEU A 44 1.94 -25.39 -11.67
C LEU A 44 2.84 -26.34 -10.90
N SER A 45 3.34 -25.92 -9.71
CA SER A 45 4.11 -26.75 -8.77
C SER A 45 4.28 -26.04 -7.42
N GLU A 46 4.55 -26.80 -6.35
CA GLU A 46 4.93 -26.22 -5.05
C GLU A 46 6.26 -25.44 -5.13
N THR A 47 7.20 -25.93 -5.95
CA THR A 47 8.48 -25.27 -6.20
C THR A 47 8.27 -23.90 -6.86
N ALA A 48 7.35 -23.79 -7.82
CA ALA A 48 7.02 -22.52 -8.48
C ALA A 48 6.38 -21.52 -7.51
N LEU A 49 5.48 -21.97 -6.64
CA LEU A 49 4.89 -21.11 -5.61
C LEU A 49 5.93 -20.62 -4.61
N THR A 50 6.87 -21.50 -4.24
CA THR A 50 8.00 -21.15 -3.36
C THR A 50 8.91 -20.11 -4.03
N ALA A 51 9.23 -20.27 -5.32
CA ALA A 51 10.01 -19.29 -6.08
C ALA A 51 9.33 -17.93 -6.13
N ALA A 52 8.02 -17.87 -6.45
CA ALA A 52 7.25 -16.63 -6.45
C ALA A 52 7.27 -15.95 -5.07
N SER A 53 7.15 -16.73 -3.99
CA SER A 53 7.17 -16.23 -2.61
C SER A 53 8.54 -15.66 -2.22
N LEU A 54 9.64 -16.27 -2.62
CA LEU A 54 11.00 -15.77 -2.36
C LEU A 54 11.26 -14.45 -3.11
N VAL A 55 10.83 -14.39 -4.37
CA VAL A 55 11.00 -13.19 -5.21
C VAL A 55 10.11 -12.04 -4.75
N TYR A 56 8.99 -12.33 -4.09
CA TYR A 56 8.03 -11.32 -3.61
C TYR A 56 8.66 -10.24 -2.75
N ALA A 57 9.66 -10.56 -1.93
CA ALA A 57 10.34 -9.56 -1.10
C ALA A 57 10.99 -8.44 -1.95
N ILE A 58 11.57 -8.79 -3.10
CA ILE A 58 12.22 -7.84 -4.01
C ILE A 58 11.16 -7.06 -4.79
N GLN A 59 10.12 -7.74 -5.26
CA GLN A 59 8.97 -7.08 -5.89
C GLN A 59 8.30 -6.09 -4.92
N PHE A 60 8.16 -6.46 -3.65
CA PHE A 60 7.59 -5.58 -2.63
C PHE A 60 8.41 -4.31 -2.44
N LEU A 61 9.76 -4.41 -2.43
CA LEU A 61 10.63 -3.24 -2.38
C LEU A 61 10.42 -2.32 -3.60
N MET A 62 10.35 -2.90 -4.80
CA MET A 62 10.06 -2.17 -6.04
C MET A 62 8.70 -1.45 -5.96
N ILE A 63 7.67 -2.15 -5.52
CA ILE A 63 6.31 -1.60 -5.33
C ILE A 63 6.32 -0.49 -4.28
N ALA A 64 7.02 -0.69 -3.15
CA ALA A 64 7.12 0.29 -2.08
C ALA A 64 7.72 1.62 -2.56
N ILE A 65 8.78 1.56 -3.37
CA ILE A 65 9.42 2.74 -3.95
C ILE A 65 8.47 3.43 -4.94
N GLY A 66 7.82 2.68 -5.82
CA GLY A 66 6.85 3.21 -6.78
C GLY A 66 5.65 3.87 -6.09
N VAL A 67 5.03 3.18 -5.15
CA VAL A 67 3.86 3.68 -4.40
C VAL A 67 4.24 4.89 -3.55
N GLY A 68 5.38 4.86 -2.86
CA GLY A 68 5.82 6.00 -2.04
C GLY A 68 6.07 7.26 -2.86
N THR A 69 6.80 7.14 -3.98
CA THR A 69 7.01 8.25 -4.92
C THR A 69 5.68 8.79 -5.46
N ALA A 70 4.76 7.88 -5.81
CA ALA A 70 3.43 8.24 -6.32
C ALA A 70 2.54 8.92 -5.28
N VAL A 71 2.59 8.51 -4.01
CA VAL A 71 1.87 9.15 -2.90
C VAL A 71 2.40 10.55 -2.67
N GLY A 72 3.73 10.73 -2.69
CA GLY A 72 4.35 12.05 -2.60
C GLY A 72 3.95 12.97 -3.75
N LEU A 73 3.93 12.45 -4.98
CA LEU A 73 3.46 13.17 -6.16
C LEU A 73 2.00 13.59 -6.02
N ASN A 74 1.11 12.67 -5.59
CA ASN A 74 -0.31 12.98 -5.38
C ASN A 74 -0.50 14.12 -4.36
N ALA A 75 0.20 14.08 -3.23
CA ALA A 75 0.14 15.13 -2.20
C ALA A 75 0.60 16.50 -2.75
N LEU A 76 1.69 16.53 -3.52
CA LEU A 76 2.21 17.74 -4.15
C LEU A 76 1.25 18.30 -5.19
N LEU A 77 0.77 17.47 -6.11
CA LEU A 77 -0.15 17.86 -7.17
C LEU A 77 -1.44 18.45 -6.60
N SER A 78 -2.05 17.77 -5.63
CA SER A 78 -3.30 18.21 -5.01
C SER A 78 -3.13 19.57 -4.33
N ARG A 79 -2.01 19.79 -3.62
CA ARG A 79 -1.67 21.06 -2.99
C ARG A 79 -1.50 22.19 -4.03
N LYS A 80 -0.74 21.94 -5.10
CA LYS A 80 -0.52 22.93 -6.18
C LYS A 80 -1.80 23.22 -6.96
N LEU A 81 -2.67 22.23 -7.15
CA LEU A 81 -4.01 22.43 -7.73
C LEU A 81 -4.87 23.37 -6.87
N GLY A 82 -4.85 23.19 -5.54
CA GLY A 82 -5.51 24.10 -4.61
C GLY A 82 -4.98 25.52 -4.69
N GLN A 83 -3.69 25.71 -4.89
CA GLN A 83 -3.03 27.02 -5.07
C GLN A 83 -3.35 27.69 -6.42
N LYS A 84 -4.08 27.01 -7.32
CA LYS A 84 -4.43 27.49 -8.66
C LYS A 84 -3.21 27.84 -9.54
N LYS A 85 -2.14 27.03 -9.43
CA LYS A 85 -0.89 27.22 -10.18
C LYS A 85 -0.72 26.15 -11.27
N PRO A 86 -1.41 26.23 -12.40
CA PRO A 86 -1.47 25.17 -13.42
C PRO A 86 -0.11 24.84 -14.03
N GLU A 87 0.77 25.80 -14.20
CA GLU A 87 2.12 25.55 -14.74
C GLU A 87 2.98 24.73 -13.77
N GLU A 88 2.92 25.06 -12.48
CA GLU A 88 3.63 24.30 -11.44
C GLU A 88 3.07 22.88 -11.29
N VAL A 89 1.76 22.69 -11.48
CA VAL A 89 1.12 21.38 -11.49
C VAL A 89 1.64 20.54 -12.66
N CYS A 90 1.65 21.08 -13.88
CA CYS A 90 2.15 20.38 -15.06
C CYS A 90 3.65 20.06 -14.93
N ARG A 91 4.44 20.99 -14.36
CA ARG A 91 5.87 20.77 -14.10
C ARG A 91 6.08 19.64 -13.08
N ALA A 92 5.37 19.66 -11.95
CA ALA A 92 5.45 18.63 -10.93
C ALA A 92 5.00 17.26 -11.47
N ALA A 93 3.96 17.20 -12.31
CA ALA A 93 3.53 15.98 -12.99
C ALA A 93 4.62 15.43 -13.92
N THR A 94 5.27 16.31 -14.69
CA THR A 94 6.39 15.93 -15.58
C THR A 94 7.60 15.46 -14.77
N THR A 95 7.94 16.14 -13.66
CA THR A 95 8.99 15.68 -12.73
C THR A 95 8.67 14.29 -12.17
N GLY A 96 7.42 14.06 -11.75
CA GLY A 96 6.96 12.76 -11.27
C GLY A 96 7.10 11.66 -12.33
N LEU A 97 6.80 11.96 -13.60
CA LEU A 97 7.02 11.01 -14.69
C LEU A 97 8.50 10.64 -14.83
N PHE A 98 9.40 11.62 -14.83
CA PHE A 98 10.84 11.35 -14.91
C PHE A 98 11.36 10.55 -13.72
N LEU A 99 10.86 10.81 -12.51
CA LEU A 99 11.22 10.01 -11.34
C LEU A 99 10.77 8.56 -11.48
N MET A 100 9.52 8.32 -11.96
CA MET A 100 9.01 6.97 -12.18
C MET A 100 9.78 6.23 -13.28
N LEU A 101 10.07 6.91 -14.40
CA LEU A 101 10.86 6.35 -15.48
C LEU A 101 12.33 6.10 -15.07
N GLY A 102 12.93 7.01 -14.33
CA GLY A 102 14.29 6.85 -13.79
C GLY A 102 14.37 5.67 -12.82
N THR A 103 13.40 5.54 -11.93
CA THR A 103 13.33 4.41 -10.99
C THR A 103 13.10 3.09 -11.72
N SER A 104 12.20 3.05 -12.71
CA SER A 104 11.99 1.84 -13.52
C SER A 104 13.24 1.45 -14.31
N LEU A 105 13.99 2.42 -14.85
CA LEU A 105 15.27 2.17 -15.51
C LEU A 105 16.28 1.53 -14.56
N VAL A 106 16.39 2.02 -13.33
CA VAL A 106 17.27 1.42 -12.30
C VAL A 106 16.90 -0.04 -12.05
N PHE A 107 15.61 -0.34 -11.84
CA PHE A 107 15.16 -1.73 -11.66
C PHE A 107 15.35 -2.59 -12.91
N THR A 108 15.15 -2.04 -14.10
CA THR A 108 15.46 -2.73 -15.36
C THR A 108 16.95 -3.12 -15.43
N LEU A 109 17.84 -2.19 -15.11
CA LEU A 109 19.28 -2.46 -15.08
C LEU A 109 19.63 -3.51 -14.01
N VAL A 110 19.04 -3.41 -12.83
CA VAL A 110 19.20 -4.43 -11.77
C VAL A 110 18.70 -5.80 -12.26
N GLY A 111 17.56 -5.87 -12.92
CA GLY A 111 17.01 -7.10 -13.49
C GLY A 111 17.92 -7.71 -14.56
N LEU A 112 18.47 -6.89 -15.45
CA LEU A 112 19.38 -7.36 -16.51
C LEU A 112 20.72 -7.83 -15.98
N LEU A 113 21.31 -7.11 -15.02
CA LEU A 113 22.68 -7.34 -14.58
C LEU A 113 22.80 -8.29 -13.38
N PHE A 114 21.80 -8.29 -12.49
CA PHE A 114 21.90 -8.93 -11.18
C PHE A 114 20.86 -10.03 -10.90
N SER A 115 19.89 -10.31 -11.79
CA SER A 115 18.87 -11.33 -11.53
C SER A 115 19.44 -12.71 -11.17
N ASN A 116 20.56 -13.11 -11.81
CA ASN A 116 21.24 -14.36 -11.49
C ASN A 116 21.84 -14.36 -10.08
N ARG A 117 22.52 -13.26 -9.69
CA ARG A 117 23.14 -13.14 -8.37
C ARG A 117 22.07 -13.05 -7.27
N ILE A 118 20.99 -12.37 -7.55
CA ILE A 118 19.87 -12.24 -6.62
C ILE A 118 19.21 -13.61 -6.41
N ALA A 119 18.93 -14.37 -7.48
CA ALA A 119 18.36 -15.70 -7.38
C ALA A 119 19.29 -16.66 -6.59
N ALA A 120 20.60 -16.60 -6.83
CA ALA A 120 21.57 -17.39 -6.07
C ALA A 120 21.67 -17.00 -4.59
N ALA A 121 21.39 -15.73 -4.26
CA ALA A 121 21.37 -15.27 -2.86
C ALA A 121 20.08 -15.68 -2.13
N LEU A 122 18.98 -15.95 -2.84
CA LEU A 122 17.70 -16.35 -2.25
C LEU A 122 17.65 -17.84 -1.86
N THR A 123 18.35 -18.71 -2.60
CA THR A 123 18.31 -20.15 -2.38
C THR A 123 19.57 -20.85 -2.93
N ASN A 124 19.91 -22.01 -2.34
CA ASN A 124 21.00 -22.87 -2.81
C ASN A 124 20.51 -24.00 -3.74
N ASP A 125 19.20 -24.18 -3.87
CA ASP A 125 18.62 -25.20 -4.76
C ASP A 125 18.67 -24.72 -6.21
N PRO A 126 19.34 -25.44 -7.14
CA PRO A 126 19.49 -25.03 -8.54
C PRO A 126 18.15 -24.88 -9.29
N GLU A 127 17.20 -25.77 -9.06
CA GLU A 127 15.87 -25.71 -9.69
C GLU A 127 15.12 -24.46 -9.24
N LEU A 128 15.10 -24.22 -7.94
CA LEU A 128 14.45 -23.07 -7.34
C LEU A 128 15.13 -21.75 -7.75
N GLN A 129 16.49 -21.74 -7.89
CA GLN A 129 17.24 -20.60 -8.43
C GLN A 129 16.81 -20.26 -9.84
N GLN A 130 16.64 -21.26 -10.72
CA GLN A 130 16.21 -21.05 -12.09
C GLN A 130 14.80 -20.42 -12.13
N LEU A 131 13.86 -20.97 -11.38
CA LEU A 131 12.48 -20.43 -11.31
C LEU A 131 12.46 -19.00 -10.75
N CYS A 132 13.21 -18.73 -9.70
CA CYS A 132 13.37 -17.38 -9.13
C CYS A 132 13.93 -16.41 -10.18
N ARG A 133 14.97 -16.82 -10.92
CA ARG A 133 15.56 -16.00 -11.98
C ARG A 133 14.58 -15.70 -13.09
N GLU A 134 13.86 -16.70 -13.60
CA GLU A 134 12.89 -16.54 -14.68
C GLU A 134 11.78 -15.56 -14.29
N TYR A 135 11.23 -15.72 -13.09
CA TYR A 135 10.18 -14.84 -12.58
C TYR A 135 10.69 -13.42 -12.29
N LEU A 136 11.84 -13.31 -11.63
CA LEU A 136 12.43 -12.04 -11.21
C LEU A 136 12.88 -11.20 -12.41
N SER A 137 13.57 -11.82 -13.40
CA SER A 137 14.07 -11.12 -14.57
C SER A 137 12.96 -10.44 -15.36
N VAL A 138 11.85 -11.14 -15.60
CA VAL A 138 10.70 -10.56 -16.31
C VAL A 138 10.09 -9.40 -15.52
N ASN A 139 9.84 -9.59 -14.23
CA ASN A 139 9.22 -8.56 -13.39
C ASN A 139 10.08 -7.30 -13.24
N LEU A 140 11.41 -7.44 -13.10
CA LEU A 140 12.31 -6.28 -12.95
C LEU A 140 12.57 -5.58 -14.30
N VAL A 141 12.84 -6.34 -15.37
CA VAL A 141 13.14 -5.75 -16.69
C VAL A 141 11.97 -5.00 -17.26
N PHE A 142 10.76 -5.50 -17.07
CA PHE A 142 9.52 -4.91 -17.59
C PHE A 142 8.69 -4.20 -16.52
N CYS A 143 9.30 -3.73 -15.43
CA CYS A 143 8.62 -3.03 -14.34
C CYS A 143 7.98 -1.67 -14.75
N TRP A 144 8.23 -1.18 -15.94
CA TRP A 144 7.66 0.05 -16.51
C TRP A 144 6.13 0.11 -16.37
N GLY A 145 5.47 -1.04 -16.55
CA GLY A 145 4.02 -1.16 -16.43
C GLY A 145 3.50 -0.69 -15.09
N ILE A 146 4.02 -1.22 -13.99
CA ILE A 146 3.57 -0.89 -12.64
C ILE A 146 3.88 0.56 -12.26
N PHE A 147 5.06 1.10 -12.65
CA PHE A 147 5.42 2.48 -12.37
C PHE A 147 4.52 3.47 -13.13
N LEU A 148 4.28 3.24 -14.43
CA LEU A 148 3.42 4.09 -15.25
C LEU A 148 1.95 3.97 -14.85
N GLN A 149 1.47 2.76 -14.50
CA GLN A 149 0.10 2.55 -14.01
C GLN A 149 -0.12 3.32 -12.70
N THR A 150 0.79 3.16 -11.74
CA THR A 150 0.71 3.86 -10.45
C THR A 150 0.78 5.37 -10.65
N TYR A 151 1.67 5.85 -11.50
CA TYR A 151 1.76 7.26 -11.86
C TYR A 151 0.44 7.80 -12.42
N GLY A 152 -0.12 7.16 -13.46
CA GLY A 152 -1.36 7.57 -14.10
C GLY A 152 -2.55 7.58 -13.12
N GLN A 153 -2.63 6.57 -12.25
CA GLN A 153 -3.65 6.51 -11.20
C GLN A 153 -3.56 7.68 -10.23
N ARG A 154 -2.35 8.09 -9.81
CA ARG A 154 -2.18 9.22 -8.88
C ARG A 154 -2.50 10.56 -9.51
N LEU A 155 -2.28 10.75 -10.80
CA LEU A 155 -2.74 11.94 -11.52
C LEU A 155 -4.28 12.06 -11.49
N LEU A 156 -5.00 10.95 -11.74
CA LEU A 156 -6.46 10.91 -11.66
C LEU A 156 -6.96 11.19 -10.24
N GLN A 157 -6.33 10.58 -9.24
CA GLN A 157 -6.69 10.78 -7.83
C GLN A 157 -6.46 12.23 -7.38
N ALA A 158 -5.40 12.88 -7.86
CA ALA A 158 -5.07 14.27 -7.52
C ALA A 158 -6.14 15.28 -7.97
N VAL A 159 -6.87 14.98 -9.05
CA VAL A 159 -8.02 15.79 -9.52
C VAL A 159 -9.36 15.32 -8.96
N GLY A 160 -9.37 14.31 -8.09
CA GLY A 160 -10.57 13.76 -7.45
C GLY A 160 -11.29 12.67 -8.26
N ASP A 161 -10.70 12.17 -9.35
CA ASP A 161 -11.29 11.11 -10.17
C ASP A 161 -10.74 9.73 -9.79
N THR A 162 -11.19 9.23 -8.63
CA THR A 162 -10.80 7.92 -8.10
C THR A 162 -11.51 6.77 -8.81
N VAL A 163 -12.65 7.03 -9.46
CA VAL A 163 -13.39 6.02 -10.22
C VAL A 163 -12.58 5.58 -11.44
N LEU A 164 -12.06 6.52 -12.24
CA LEU A 164 -11.24 6.18 -13.40
C LEU A 164 -9.90 5.54 -12.99
N SER A 165 -9.36 5.94 -11.83
CA SER A 165 -8.20 5.26 -11.23
C SER A 165 -8.52 3.79 -10.91
N MET A 166 -9.68 3.51 -10.31
CA MET A 166 -10.15 2.15 -10.03
C MET A 166 -10.38 1.35 -11.31
N VAL A 167 -11.04 1.95 -12.32
CA VAL A 167 -11.31 1.27 -13.60
C VAL A 167 -10.01 0.88 -14.29
N SER A 168 -8.99 1.73 -14.29
CA SER A 168 -7.68 1.39 -14.87
C SER A 168 -7.01 0.20 -14.17
N LEU A 169 -7.18 0.09 -12.84
CA LEU A 169 -6.71 -1.07 -12.08
C LEU A 169 -7.47 -2.34 -12.47
N ILE A 170 -8.81 -2.26 -12.55
CA ILE A 170 -9.66 -3.40 -12.91
C ILE A 170 -9.31 -3.91 -14.31
N ILE A 171 -9.12 -3.02 -15.29
CA ILE A 171 -8.71 -3.41 -16.64
C ILE A 171 -7.41 -4.22 -16.59
N GLY A 172 -6.40 -3.75 -15.89
CA GLY A 172 -5.13 -4.47 -15.72
C GLY A 172 -5.28 -5.82 -15.04
N ALA A 173 -6.07 -5.87 -13.95
CA ALA A 173 -6.32 -7.10 -13.19
C ALA A 173 -7.10 -8.14 -14.02
N VAL A 174 -8.12 -7.73 -14.75
CA VAL A 174 -8.90 -8.65 -15.63
C VAL A 174 -8.03 -9.22 -16.71
N VAL A 175 -7.21 -8.39 -17.36
CA VAL A 175 -6.27 -8.87 -18.40
C VAL A 175 -5.28 -9.87 -17.81
N ASN A 176 -4.72 -9.59 -16.65
CA ASN A 176 -3.81 -10.53 -15.96
C ASN A 176 -4.51 -11.87 -15.66
N ILE A 177 -5.69 -11.86 -15.02
CA ILE A 177 -6.45 -13.09 -14.70
C ILE A 177 -6.76 -13.92 -15.95
N ILE A 178 -7.03 -13.29 -17.08
CA ILE A 178 -7.30 -14.00 -18.36
C ILE A 178 -6.00 -14.55 -18.94
N LEU A 179 -4.90 -13.80 -18.89
CA LEU A 179 -3.62 -14.21 -19.47
C LEU A 179 -2.87 -15.25 -18.63
N ASP A 180 -3.04 -15.26 -17.31
CA ASP A 180 -2.38 -16.22 -16.43
C ASP A 180 -2.57 -17.67 -16.88
N PRO A 181 -3.79 -18.23 -17.00
CA PRO A 181 -3.95 -19.62 -17.43
C PRO A 181 -3.49 -19.85 -18.86
N ILE A 182 -3.60 -18.86 -19.74
CA ILE A 182 -3.17 -18.97 -21.16
C ILE A 182 -1.66 -19.11 -21.22
N MET A 183 -0.91 -18.28 -20.50
CA MET A 183 0.55 -18.25 -20.61
C MET A 183 1.24 -19.25 -19.67
N ILE A 184 0.64 -19.57 -18.52
CA ILE A 184 1.18 -20.56 -17.59
C ILE A 184 1.05 -21.98 -18.20
N PHE A 185 -0.16 -22.34 -18.65
CA PHE A 185 -0.48 -23.72 -19.08
C PHE A 185 -0.45 -23.93 -20.60
N GLY A 186 -0.24 -22.85 -21.37
CA GLY A 186 -0.15 -22.97 -22.82
C GLY A 186 -1.50 -23.18 -23.52
N LEU A 187 -2.55 -22.46 -23.07
CA LEU A 187 -3.87 -22.53 -23.69
C LEU A 187 -3.95 -21.67 -24.96
N LEU A 188 -4.96 -21.94 -25.80
CA LEU A 188 -5.26 -21.18 -27.03
C LEU A 188 -4.10 -21.11 -28.04
N GLY A 189 -3.22 -22.12 -28.07
CA GLY A 189 -2.08 -22.17 -28.98
C GLY A 189 -0.83 -21.40 -28.51
N CYS A 190 -0.84 -20.82 -27.33
CA CYS A 190 0.36 -20.27 -26.69
C CYS A 190 1.26 -21.39 -26.19
N PRO A 191 2.60 -21.23 -26.19
CA PRO A 191 3.48 -22.19 -25.53
C PRO A 191 3.29 -22.12 -24.02
N ALA A 192 3.35 -23.27 -23.33
CA ALA A 192 3.35 -23.34 -21.87
C ALA A 192 4.66 -22.73 -21.33
N MET A 193 4.58 -21.59 -20.64
CA MET A 193 5.74 -20.84 -20.15
C MET A 193 5.94 -21.00 -18.63
N GLY A 194 5.06 -21.74 -17.93
CA GLY A 194 5.17 -21.96 -16.49
C GLY A 194 5.19 -20.66 -15.71
N ILE A 195 6.09 -20.54 -14.72
CA ILE A 195 6.22 -19.36 -13.85
C ILE A 195 6.63 -18.09 -14.63
N ARG A 196 7.38 -18.23 -15.72
CA ARG A 196 7.70 -17.12 -16.60
C ARG A 196 6.44 -16.55 -17.27
N GLY A 197 5.48 -17.42 -17.60
CA GLY A 197 4.17 -17.04 -18.15
C GLY A 197 3.37 -16.18 -17.15
N ALA A 198 3.35 -16.53 -15.88
CA ALA A 198 2.73 -15.72 -14.83
C ALA A 198 3.36 -14.31 -14.74
N ALA A 199 4.69 -14.22 -14.76
CA ALA A 199 5.38 -12.94 -14.76
C ALA A 199 5.03 -12.07 -15.98
N ILE A 200 4.98 -12.67 -17.18
CA ILE A 200 4.64 -11.96 -18.43
C ILE A 200 3.16 -11.50 -18.40
N ALA A 201 2.24 -12.34 -17.95
CA ALA A 201 0.82 -11.98 -17.82
C ALA A 201 0.62 -10.80 -16.86
N THR A 202 1.34 -10.80 -15.72
CA THR A 202 1.35 -9.69 -14.75
C THR A 202 1.86 -8.40 -15.40
N VAL A 203 2.97 -8.45 -16.11
CA VAL A 203 3.56 -7.29 -16.80
C VAL A 203 2.61 -6.75 -17.87
N ILE A 204 2.01 -7.60 -18.70
CA ILE A 204 1.05 -7.19 -19.72
C ILE A 204 -0.18 -6.53 -19.08
N GLY A 205 -0.72 -7.13 -18.02
CA GLY A 205 -1.82 -6.55 -17.24
C GLY A 205 -1.49 -5.14 -16.74
N GLN A 206 -0.30 -4.96 -16.17
CA GLN A 206 0.18 -3.67 -15.69
C GLN A 206 0.38 -2.65 -16.82
N LEU A 207 0.91 -3.06 -17.98
CA LEU A 207 1.10 -2.18 -19.14
C LEU A 207 -0.25 -1.73 -19.72
N ILE A 208 -1.23 -2.62 -19.84
CA ILE A 208 -2.57 -2.30 -20.30
C ILE A 208 -3.28 -1.39 -19.29
N GLY A 209 -3.16 -1.68 -17.99
CA GLY A 209 -3.67 -0.81 -16.93
C GLY A 209 -3.00 0.57 -16.95
N ALA A 210 -1.69 0.64 -17.23
CA ALA A 210 -0.96 1.89 -17.42
C ALA A 210 -1.47 2.67 -18.64
N ALA A 211 -1.63 2.01 -19.77
CA ALA A 211 -2.17 2.62 -20.99
C ALA A 211 -3.58 3.19 -20.74
N ALA A 212 -4.45 2.43 -20.06
CA ALA A 212 -5.78 2.89 -19.69
C ALA A 212 -5.73 4.11 -18.74
N ALA A 213 -4.89 4.09 -17.72
CA ALA A 213 -4.72 5.21 -16.79
C ALA A 213 -4.21 6.48 -17.49
N LEU A 214 -3.22 6.35 -18.36
CA LEU A 214 -2.68 7.47 -19.14
C LEU A 214 -3.68 7.99 -20.17
N TRP A 215 -4.43 7.11 -20.82
CA TRP A 215 -5.49 7.50 -21.74
C TRP A 215 -6.62 8.25 -21.04
N PHE A 216 -7.07 7.78 -19.87
CA PHE A 216 -8.06 8.50 -19.05
C PHE A 216 -7.55 9.89 -18.64
N ASN A 217 -6.27 10.00 -18.25
CA ASN A 217 -5.67 11.29 -17.95
C ASN A 217 -5.69 12.23 -19.16
N ARG A 218 -5.38 11.72 -20.35
CA ARG A 218 -5.38 12.55 -21.57
C ARG A 218 -6.78 13.04 -21.95
N VAL A 219 -7.80 12.18 -21.81
CA VAL A 219 -9.18 12.48 -22.30
C VAL A 219 -10.02 13.17 -21.24
N LYS A 220 -9.89 12.78 -19.97
CA LYS A 220 -10.78 13.22 -18.88
C LYS A 220 -10.14 14.19 -17.89
N ASN A 221 -8.82 14.33 -17.92
CA ASN A 221 -8.11 15.25 -17.00
C ASN A 221 -7.68 16.52 -17.76
N PRO A 222 -8.48 17.59 -17.73
CA PRO A 222 -8.18 18.81 -18.48
C PRO A 222 -7.16 19.71 -17.79
N VAL A 223 -6.68 19.36 -16.59
CA VAL A 223 -5.86 20.24 -15.75
C VAL A 223 -4.40 19.80 -15.71
N ILE A 224 -4.16 18.48 -15.61
CA ILE A 224 -2.81 17.96 -15.48
C ILE A 224 -2.34 17.43 -16.83
N HIS A 225 -1.38 18.13 -17.42
CA HIS A 225 -0.76 17.71 -18.67
C HIS A 225 0.74 17.55 -18.50
N VAL A 226 1.28 16.45 -19.02
CA VAL A 226 2.72 16.26 -19.14
C VAL A 226 3.22 17.18 -20.26
N ARG A 227 4.09 18.13 -19.94
CA ARG A 227 4.69 19.05 -20.91
C ARG A 227 6.19 18.82 -20.95
N LEU A 228 6.67 18.21 -22.04
CA LEU A 228 8.10 18.01 -22.28
C LEU A 228 8.75 19.27 -22.85
N LYS A 229 8.02 19.98 -23.76
CA LYS A 229 8.52 21.20 -24.38
C LYS A 229 8.49 22.35 -23.36
N GLY A 230 9.65 22.96 -23.10
CA GLY A 230 9.80 24.04 -22.12
C GLY A 230 9.88 23.56 -20.65
N TYR A 231 10.02 22.24 -20.43
CA TYR A 231 10.21 21.71 -19.08
C TYR A 231 11.50 22.23 -18.45
N ARG A 232 11.38 22.74 -17.21
CA ARG A 232 12.53 23.10 -16.37
C ARG A 232 12.54 22.23 -15.13
N PHE A 233 13.60 21.45 -14.98
CA PHE A 233 13.80 20.64 -13.80
C PHE A 233 14.05 21.51 -12.57
N LEU A 234 13.31 21.27 -11.50
CA LEU A 234 13.52 21.92 -10.20
C LEU A 234 13.69 20.88 -9.10
N TRP A 235 14.81 20.92 -8.42
CA TRP A 235 15.08 20.07 -7.25
C TRP A 235 14.04 20.21 -6.15
N GLN A 236 13.41 21.38 -6.04
CA GLN A 236 12.34 21.60 -5.06
C GLN A 236 11.12 20.70 -5.30
N ASP A 237 10.74 20.46 -6.55
CA ASP A 237 9.63 19.55 -6.86
C ASP A 237 9.98 18.10 -6.44
N VAL A 238 11.23 17.69 -6.65
CA VAL A 238 11.73 16.38 -6.19
C VAL A 238 11.72 16.31 -4.66
N ALA A 239 12.25 17.32 -3.99
CA ALA A 239 12.27 17.39 -2.52
C ALA A 239 10.86 17.38 -1.94
N ASP A 240 9.92 18.10 -2.53
CA ASP A 240 8.51 18.12 -2.11
C ASP A 240 7.81 16.78 -2.32
N ILE A 241 8.12 16.05 -3.39
CA ILE A 241 7.61 14.69 -3.63
C ILE A 241 8.17 13.75 -2.55
N TYR A 242 9.48 13.75 -2.34
CA TYR A 242 10.11 12.81 -1.40
C TYR A 242 9.91 13.19 0.08
N ARG A 243 9.51 14.42 0.39
CA ARG A 243 9.09 14.81 1.75
C ARG A 243 7.91 13.97 2.28
N VAL A 244 7.06 13.50 1.40
CA VAL A 244 5.96 12.56 1.72
C VAL A 244 6.28 11.15 1.21
N GLY A 245 6.92 11.05 0.05
CA GLY A 245 7.21 9.78 -0.62
C GLY A 245 8.23 8.93 0.15
N LEU A 246 9.36 9.49 0.55
CA LEU A 246 10.40 8.74 1.28
C LEU A 246 9.90 8.20 2.63
N PRO A 247 9.22 8.98 3.49
CA PRO A 247 8.58 8.45 4.69
C PRO A 247 7.61 7.30 4.40
N THR A 248 6.87 7.36 3.28
CA THR A 248 5.93 6.29 2.88
C THR A 248 6.67 5.02 2.45
N ILE A 249 7.79 5.14 1.73
CA ILE A 249 8.67 4.01 1.36
C ILE A 249 9.20 3.33 2.62
N VAL A 250 9.77 4.12 3.54
CA VAL A 250 10.33 3.61 4.80
C VAL A 250 9.26 2.91 5.63
N MET A 251 8.06 3.50 5.72
CA MET A 251 6.95 2.90 6.47
C MET A 251 6.54 1.52 5.92
N GLN A 252 6.56 1.34 4.59
CA GLN A 252 6.28 0.03 4.00
C GLN A 252 7.38 -0.99 4.33
N ALA A 253 8.65 -0.58 4.26
CA ALA A 253 9.78 -1.44 4.65
C ALA A 253 9.72 -1.85 6.12
N ILE A 254 9.28 -0.96 7.02
CA ILE A 254 9.10 -1.26 8.45
C ILE A 254 8.17 -2.46 8.67
N GLY A 255 7.09 -2.59 7.90
CA GLY A 255 6.16 -3.72 8.00
C GLY A 255 6.84 -5.07 7.74
N SER A 256 7.74 -5.15 6.76
CA SER A 256 8.50 -6.37 6.48
C SER A 256 9.51 -6.69 7.60
N VAL A 257 10.24 -5.66 8.08
CA VAL A 257 11.19 -5.83 9.19
C VAL A 257 10.47 -6.27 10.46
N MET A 258 9.32 -5.70 10.75
CA MET A 258 8.47 -6.09 11.89
C MET A 258 8.07 -7.56 11.80
N THR A 259 7.56 -8.01 10.66
CA THR A 259 7.14 -9.39 10.47
C THR A 259 8.31 -10.36 10.69
N PHE A 260 9.48 -10.03 10.15
CA PHE A 260 10.69 -10.82 10.37
C PHE A 260 11.10 -10.87 11.84
N ALA A 261 11.14 -9.73 12.52
CA ALA A 261 11.52 -9.64 13.93
C ALA A 261 10.54 -10.37 14.87
N VAL A 262 9.24 -10.18 14.65
CA VAL A 262 8.19 -10.85 15.45
C VAL A 262 8.24 -12.35 15.23
N ASN A 263 8.35 -12.83 13.98
CA ASN A 263 8.49 -14.25 13.70
C ASN A 263 9.73 -14.86 14.35
N GLY A 264 10.87 -14.16 14.34
CA GLY A 264 12.09 -14.60 15.01
C GLY A 264 11.93 -14.74 16.52
N ILE A 265 11.21 -13.81 17.16
CA ILE A 265 10.93 -13.87 18.60
C ILE A 265 9.96 -15.03 18.91
N LEU A 266 8.88 -15.18 18.14
CA LEU A 266 7.87 -16.22 18.33
C LEU A 266 8.40 -17.62 18.05
N LEU A 267 9.30 -17.79 17.07
CA LEU A 267 9.93 -19.06 16.75
C LEU A 267 10.72 -19.62 17.94
N GLY A 268 11.30 -18.73 18.75
CA GLY A 268 11.97 -19.10 20.01
C GLY A 268 11.01 -19.64 21.09
N VAL A 269 9.68 -19.56 20.87
CA VAL A 269 8.66 -20.07 21.81
C VAL A 269 7.98 -21.32 21.22
N SER A 270 7.35 -21.17 20.03
CA SER A 270 6.63 -22.27 19.37
C SER A 270 6.39 -21.96 17.89
N SER A 271 6.43 -22.98 17.03
CA SER A 271 6.06 -22.87 15.62
C SER A 271 4.56 -22.54 15.46
N THR A 272 3.71 -23.01 16.36
CA THR A 272 2.27 -22.72 16.39
C THR A 272 2.02 -21.21 16.62
N ALA A 273 2.85 -20.56 17.46
CA ALA A 273 2.77 -19.11 17.68
C ALA A 273 3.12 -18.29 16.41
N VAL A 274 4.12 -18.73 15.65
CA VAL A 274 4.48 -18.12 14.35
C VAL A 274 3.33 -18.27 13.36
N ALA A 275 2.75 -19.48 13.27
CA ALA A 275 1.61 -19.75 12.40
C ALA A 275 0.39 -18.88 12.77
N PHE A 276 0.08 -18.76 14.06
CA PHE A 276 -0.97 -17.89 14.56
C PHE A 276 -0.74 -16.43 14.16
N PHE A 277 0.48 -15.91 14.39
CA PHE A 277 0.80 -14.52 14.01
C PHE A 277 0.63 -14.30 12.50
N GLY A 278 1.03 -15.26 11.68
CA GLY A 278 0.81 -15.21 10.23
C GLY A 278 -0.67 -15.10 9.84
N ILE A 279 -1.55 -15.88 10.50
CA ILE A 279 -3.00 -15.85 10.29
C ILE A 279 -3.55 -14.48 10.76
N TYR A 280 -3.21 -14.06 11.97
CA TYR A 280 -3.60 -12.76 12.51
C TYR A 280 -3.23 -11.62 11.56
N TYR A 281 -1.98 -11.60 11.07
CA TYR A 281 -1.48 -10.54 10.21
C TYR A 281 -2.24 -10.48 8.85
N LYS A 282 -2.60 -11.62 8.29
CA LYS A 282 -3.44 -11.69 7.08
C LYS A 282 -4.85 -11.14 7.35
N LEU A 283 -5.48 -11.55 8.43
CA LEU A 283 -6.80 -11.07 8.84
C LEU A 283 -6.80 -9.56 9.11
N GLN A 284 -5.79 -9.07 9.84
CA GLN A 284 -5.63 -7.64 10.12
C GLN A 284 -5.44 -6.83 8.83
N ASN A 285 -4.58 -7.28 7.91
CA ASN A 285 -4.36 -6.58 6.64
C ASN A 285 -5.65 -6.47 5.83
N PHE A 286 -6.44 -7.54 5.75
CA PHE A 286 -7.74 -7.51 5.08
C PHE A 286 -8.69 -6.49 5.70
N LEU A 287 -8.79 -6.47 7.04
CA LEU A 287 -9.60 -5.51 7.77
C LEU A 287 -9.14 -4.06 7.56
N MET A 288 -7.83 -3.83 7.41
CA MET A 288 -7.27 -2.48 7.25
C MET A 288 -7.37 -1.94 5.81
N MET A 289 -7.73 -2.74 4.81
CA MET A 289 -7.87 -2.28 3.42
C MET A 289 -8.87 -1.13 3.25
N PRO A 290 -10.10 -1.18 3.79
CA PRO A 290 -11.01 -0.05 3.72
C PRO A 290 -10.45 1.21 4.39
N VAL A 291 -9.77 1.06 5.52
CA VAL A 291 -9.14 2.17 6.25
C VAL A 291 -8.03 2.82 5.41
N ASN A 292 -7.20 2.01 4.76
CA ASN A 292 -6.17 2.49 3.84
C ASN A 292 -6.79 3.20 2.62
N GLY A 293 -7.88 2.69 2.05
CA GLY A 293 -8.61 3.34 0.97
C GLY A 293 -9.18 4.70 1.38
N LEU A 294 -9.77 4.78 2.57
CA LEU A 294 -10.25 6.02 3.18
C LEU A 294 -9.11 7.02 3.39
N GLY A 295 -7.99 6.56 3.92
CA GLY A 295 -6.79 7.37 4.13
C GLY A 295 -6.19 7.90 2.83
N GLN A 296 -6.09 7.06 1.80
CA GLN A 296 -5.60 7.48 0.48
C GLN A 296 -6.49 8.57 -0.15
N ALA A 297 -7.83 8.49 0.03
CA ALA A 297 -8.76 9.52 -0.41
C ALA A 297 -8.57 10.85 0.34
N ALA A 298 -8.16 10.79 1.61
CA ALA A 298 -7.92 12.00 2.40
C ALA A 298 -6.73 12.83 1.87
N ILE A 299 -5.70 12.21 1.27
CA ILE A 299 -4.53 12.93 0.78
C ILE A 299 -4.92 14.05 -0.21
N PRO A 300 -5.60 13.78 -1.34
CA PRO A 300 -5.96 14.83 -2.28
C PRO A 300 -7.02 15.79 -1.73
N VAL A 301 -7.97 15.33 -0.92
CA VAL A 301 -8.98 16.20 -0.30
C VAL A 301 -8.32 17.21 0.64
N VAL A 302 -7.46 16.75 1.53
CA VAL A 302 -6.74 17.61 2.49
C VAL A 302 -5.72 18.50 1.75
N GLY A 303 -4.94 17.93 0.82
CA GLY A 303 -3.91 18.65 0.09
C GLY A 303 -4.48 19.81 -0.74
N PHE A 304 -5.57 19.57 -1.47
CA PHE A 304 -6.24 20.62 -2.25
C PHE A 304 -6.79 21.75 -1.36
N ASN A 305 -7.55 21.41 -0.31
CA ASN A 305 -8.15 22.41 0.56
C ASN A 305 -7.09 23.19 1.37
N TYR A 306 -6.00 22.54 1.77
CA TYR A 306 -4.86 23.19 2.37
C TYR A 306 -4.17 24.14 1.38
N GLY A 307 -3.94 23.69 0.14
CA GLY A 307 -3.34 24.52 -0.91
C GLY A 307 -4.18 25.75 -1.28
N SER A 308 -5.51 25.64 -1.23
CA SER A 308 -6.44 26.74 -1.50
C SER A 308 -6.69 27.66 -0.29
N GLY A 309 -6.07 27.41 0.86
CA GLY A 309 -6.25 28.21 2.07
C GLY A 309 -7.59 27.98 2.78
N GLN A 310 -8.36 26.95 2.42
CA GLN A 310 -9.67 26.66 2.99
C GLN A 310 -9.56 25.86 4.30
N SER A 311 -9.11 26.52 5.37
CA SER A 311 -8.86 25.93 6.68
C SER A 311 -10.06 25.19 7.26
N ASP A 312 -11.25 25.71 7.11
CA ASP A 312 -12.48 25.08 7.63
C ASP A 312 -12.77 23.75 6.95
N ARG A 313 -12.52 23.65 5.64
CA ARG A 313 -12.70 22.39 4.90
C ARG A 313 -11.65 21.36 5.30
N VAL A 314 -10.42 21.76 5.61
CA VAL A 314 -9.39 20.88 6.16
C VAL A 314 -9.82 20.34 7.53
N LYS A 315 -10.34 21.21 8.42
CA LYS A 315 -10.88 20.80 9.72
C LYS A 315 -12.09 19.88 9.58
N GLN A 316 -12.99 20.17 8.61
CA GLN A 316 -14.13 19.30 8.29
C GLN A 316 -13.67 17.94 7.77
N ALA A 317 -12.64 17.87 6.92
CA ALA A 317 -12.08 16.60 6.44
C ALA A 317 -11.60 15.73 7.61
N TRP A 318 -10.92 16.31 8.59
CA TRP A 318 -10.52 15.61 9.82
C TRP A 318 -11.71 15.11 10.63
N LYS A 319 -12.73 15.96 10.82
CA LYS A 319 -13.96 15.61 11.56
C LYS A 319 -14.81 14.52 10.89
N VAL A 320 -14.63 14.28 9.59
CA VAL A 320 -15.29 13.18 8.87
C VAL A 320 -14.40 11.96 8.82
N LEU A 321 -13.11 12.14 8.55
CA LEU A 321 -12.14 11.06 8.35
C LEU A 321 -12.01 10.17 9.60
N LEU A 322 -11.76 10.78 10.75
CA LEU A 322 -11.49 10.06 11.99
C LEU A 322 -12.71 9.26 12.48
N PRO A 323 -13.91 9.83 12.62
CA PRO A 323 -15.09 9.07 13.05
C PRO A 323 -15.44 7.93 12.08
N THR A 324 -15.30 8.14 10.78
CA THR A 324 -15.54 7.07 9.79
C THR A 324 -14.57 5.92 10.00
N GLY A 325 -13.27 6.19 10.22
CA GLY A 325 -12.32 5.14 10.52
C GLY A 325 -12.59 4.44 11.85
N VAL A 326 -13.02 5.19 12.88
CA VAL A 326 -13.43 4.63 14.18
C VAL A 326 -14.58 3.64 14.00
N VAL A 327 -15.57 3.93 13.16
CA VAL A 327 -16.68 3.01 12.86
C VAL A 327 -16.13 1.71 12.22
N PHE A 328 -15.24 1.80 11.23
CA PHE A 328 -14.58 0.62 10.66
C PHE A 328 -13.80 -0.18 11.70
N ALA A 329 -13.06 0.51 12.58
CA ALA A 329 -12.33 -0.13 13.68
C ALA A 329 -13.26 -0.88 14.63
N LEU A 330 -14.37 -0.26 15.04
CA LEU A 330 -15.35 -0.87 15.94
C LEU A 330 -16.04 -2.08 15.30
N CYS A 331 -16.42 -1.99 14.02
CA CYS A 331 -16.95 -3.13 13.27
C CYS A 331 -15.95 -4.28 13.22
N GLY A 332 -14.69 -3.99 12.89
CA GLY A 332 -13.63 -4.98 12.88
C GLY A 332 -13.37 -5.60 14.24
N THR A 333 -13.28 -4.77 15.28
CA THR A 333 -13.14 -5.24 16.68
C THR A 333 -14.29 -6.14 17.06
N ALA A 334 -15.53 -5.79 16.74
CA ALA A 334 -16.72 -6.62 17.03
C ALA A 334 -16.62 -8.00 16.35
N VAL A 335 -16.22 -8.06 15.09
CA VAL A 335 -16.04 -9.33 14.36
C VAL A 335 -14.98 -10.21 15.04
N PHE A 336 -13.84 -9.65 15.42
CA PHE A 336 -12.75 -10.41 16.05
C PHE A 336 -13.06 -10.81 17.50
N LEU A 337 -13.90 -10.04 18.22
CA LEU A 337 -14.34 -10.40 19.56
C LEU A 337 -15.40 -11.49 19.57
N LEU A 338 -16.38 -11.42 18.62
CA LEU A 338 -17.52 -12.32 18.57
C LEU A 338 -17.20 -13.64 17.87
N PHE A 339 -16.35 -13.62 16.84
CA PHE A 339 -16.09 -14.74 15.96
C PHE A 339 -14.60 -15.16 15.87
N PRO A 340 -13.79 -15.11 16.94
CA PRO A 340 -12.35 -15.36 16.84
C PRO A 340 -12.04 -16.81 16.46
N ALA A 341 -12.81 -17.80 16.98
CA ALA A 341 -12.62 -19.20 16.66
C ALA A 341 -12.97 -19.51 15.20
N GLN A 342 -14.03 -18.90 14.67
CA GLN A 342 -14.44 -19.04 13.27
C GLN A 342 -13.40 -18.44 12.33
N LEU A 343 -12.85 -17.26 12.67
CA LEU A 343 -11.79 -16.61 11.89
C LEU A 343 -10.52 -17.48 11.81
N LEU A 344 -10.11 -18.08 12.92
CA LEU A 344 -8.99 -19.02 12.94
C LEU A 344 -9.33 -20.32 12.22
N GLY A 345 -10.57 -20.79 12.35
CA GLY A 345 -11.07 -22.00 11.68
C GLY A 345 -11.02 -21.93 10.15
N LEU A 346 -11.14 -20.71 9.55
CA LEU A 346 -10.95 -20.50 8.11
C LEU A 346 -9.56 -20.94 7.61
N PHE A 347 -8.58 -21.00 8.50
CA PHE A 347 -7.20 -21.39 8.21
C PHE A 347 -6.85 -22.77 8.77
N SER A 348 -7.84 -23.61 9.08
CA SER A 348 -7.64 -24.95 9.64
C SER A 348 -6.79 -24.98 10.91
N ALA A 349 -7.03 -24.01 11.81
CA ALA A 349 -6.30 -23.88 13.07
C ALA A 349 -6.43 -25.13 13.94
N SER A 350 -5.32 -25.61 14.50
CA SER A 350 -5.29 -26.73 15.44
C SER A 350 -5.96 -26.37 16.78
N ASN A 351 -6.35 -27.38 17.56
CA ASN A 351 -6.91 -27.15 18.89
C ASN A 351 -5.93 -26.40 19.81
N GLU A 352 -4.64 -26.67 19.68
CA GLU A 352 -3.57 -25.94 20.38
C GLU A 352 -3.57 -24.44 20.00
N MET A 353 -3.62 -24.15 18.69
CA MET A 353 -3.69 -22.78 18.20
C MET A 353 -4.97 -22.06 18.65
N LEU A 354 -6.10 -22.74 18.70
CA LEU A 354 -7.36 -22.17 19.18
C LEU A 354 -7.30 -21.81 20.68
N ALA A 355 -6.63 -22.63 21.49
CA ALA A 355 -6.55 -22.45 22.93
C ALA A 355 -5.92 -21.11 23.32
N PHE A 356 -4.80 -20.72 22.70
CA PHE A 356 -4.16 -19.43 22.98
C PHE A 356 -4.52 -18.34 21.96
N GLY A 357 -4.84 -18.71 20.74
CA GLY A 357 -5.10 -17.77 19.65
C GLY A 357 -6.44 -17.05 19.80
N VAL A 358 -7.49 -17.67 20.34
CA VAL A 358 -8.78 -17.04 20.59
C VAL A 358 -8.63 -15.92 21.64
N PRO A 359 -8.01 -16.11 22.83
CA PRO A 359 -7.72 -15.02 23.75
C PRO A 359 -6.83 -13.95 23.14
N ALA A 360 -5.79 -14.33 22.41
CA ALA A 360 -4.87 -13.41 21.74
C ALA A 360 -5.60 -12.49 20.75
N LEU A 361 -6.46 -13.03 19.87
CA LEU A 361 -7.26 -12.23 18.94
C LEU A 361 -8.16 -11.23 19.68
N ARG A 362 -8.78 -11.64 20.76
CA ARG A 362 -9.62 -10.76 21.58
C ARG A 362 -8.81 -9.62 22.19
N ILE A 363 -7.62 -9.92 22.73
CA ILE A 363 -6.73 -8.90 23.31
C ILE A 363 -6.30 -7.90 22.25
N ILE A 364 -5.84 -8.38 21.07
CA ILE A 364 -5.29 -7.53 20.05
C ILE A 364 -6.39 -6.71 19.34
N SER A 365 -7.58 -7.29 19.11
CA SER A 365 -8.62 -6.63 18.31
C SER A 365 -9.09 -5.30 18.91
N VAL A 366 -9.11 -5.14 20.21
CA VAL A 366 -9.49 -3.88 20.85
C VAL A 366 -8.52 -2.75 20.49
N THR A 367 -7.27 -3.08 20.17
CA THR A 367 -6.25 -2.09 19.76
C THR A 367 -6.49 -1.53 18.36
N PHE A 368 -7.37 -2.12 17.53
CA PHE A 368 -7.67 -1.65 16.18
C PHE A 368 -8.14 -0.20 16.15
N LEU A 369 -8.79 0.26 17.20
CA LEU A 369 -9.20 1.66 17.35
C LEU A 369 -7.98 2.61 17.32
N PHE A 370 -6.94 2.26 18.04
CA PHE A 370 -5.69 3.04 18.10
C PHE A 370 -4.90 2.91 16.79
N ALA A 371 -4.85 1.70 16.21
CA ALA A 371 -4.21 1.42 14.93
C ALA A 371 -4.80 2.27 13.81
N VAL A 372 -6.13 2.26 13.66
CA VAL A 372 -6.86 3.03 12.64
C VAL A 372 -6.63 4.52 12.84
N THR A 373 -6.68 5.01 14.08
CA THR A 373 -6.40 6.42 14.39
C THR A 373 -5.00 6.82 13.94
N THR A 374 -3.98 6.00 14.24
CA THR A 374 -2.59 6.24 13.83
C THR A 374 -2.45 6.29 12.30
N ILE A 375 -3.06 5.32 11.59
CA ILE A 375 -3.03 5.25 10.12
C ILE A 375 -3.66 6.50 9.50
N LEU A 376 -4.85 6.90 9.96
CA LEU A 376 -5.56 8.05 9.40
C LEU A 376 -4.86 9.37 9.73
N CYS A 377 -4.25 9.51 10.92
CA CYS A 377 -3.37 10.63 11.24
C CYS A 377 -2.21 10.75 10.24
N GLY A 378 -1.58 9.61 9.88
CA GLY A 378 -0.50 9.57 8.92
C GLY A 378 -0.91 10.02 7.53
N TYR A 379 -2.05 9.55 7.02
CA TYR A 379 -2.59 9.96 5.72
C TYR A 379 -3.00 11.44 5.72
N PHE A 380 -3.65 11.92 6.77
CA PHE A 380 -4.03 13.32 6.92
C PHE A 380 -2.81 14.24 6.91
N ALA A 381 -1.78 13.92 7.69
CA ALA A 381 -0.52 14.67 7.72
C ALA A 381 0.21 14.63 6.36
N SER A 382 0.15 13.51 5.65
CA SER A 382 0.68 13.38 4.28
C SER A 382 -0.04 14.33 3.32
N GLY A 383 -1.35 14.50 3.44
CA GLY A 383 -2.12 15.50 2.70
C GLY A 383 -1.66 16.95 2.98
N LEU A 384 -1.26 17.26 4.23
CA LEU A 384 -0.65 18.53 4.61
C LEU A 384 0.83 18.68 4.16
N GLY A 385 1.36 17.67 3.45
CA GLY A 385 2.74 17.64 2.97
C GLY A 385 3.77 17.21 4.03
N ASN A 386 3.35 16.53 5.10
CA ASN A 386 4.23 16.01 6.13
C ASN A 386 4.07 14.48 6.28
N GLY A 387 4.85 13.72 5.49
CA GLY A 387 4.87 12.26 5.56
C GLY A 387 5.59 11.69 6.80
N VAL A 388 6.40 12.50 7.48
CA VAL A 388 7.19 12.05 8.65
C VAL A 388 6.28 11.57 9.78
N VAL A 389 5.11 12.19 9.95
CA VAL A 389 4.12 11.76 10.96
C VAL A 389 3.68 10.32 10.72
N ASN A 390 3.43 9.97 9.45
CA ASN A 390 3.06 8.60 9.06
C ASN A 390 4.21 7.62 9.34
N MET A 391 5.43 7.98 9.00
CA MET A 391 6.61 7.13 9.22
C MET A 391 6.88 6.89 10.70
N ILE A 392 6.90 7.93 11.53
CA ILE A 392 7.17 7.79 12.96
C ILE A 392 6.03 7.03 13.65
N GLY A 393 4.76 7.37 13.34
CA GLY A 393 3.61 6.64 13.88
C GLY A 393 3.66 5.15 13.53
N GLY A 394 3.97 4.82 12.27
CA GLY A 394 4.18 3.45 11.82
C GLY A 394 5.36 2.76 12.49
N ALA A 395 6.50 3.45 12.64
CA ALA A 395 7.70 2.92 13.30
C ALA A 395 7.45 2.61 14.79
N LEU A 396 6.81 3.52 15.52
CA LEU A 396 6.44 3.29 16.92
C LEU A 396 5.50 2.09 17.06
N ARG A 397 4.49 2.03 16.21
CA ARG A 397 3.47 0.98 16.24
C ARG A 397 4.02 -0.40 15.93
N GLN A 398 4.90 -0.51 14.92
CA GLN A 398 5.29 -1.80 14.36
C GLN A 398 6.69 -2.27 14.81
N LEU A 399 7.62 -1.36 15.06
CA LEU A 399 9.01 -1.75 15.26
C LEU A 399 9.56 -1.28 16.61
N VAL A 400 9.57 0.03 16.87
CA VAL A 400 10.30 0.64 17.98
C VAL A 400 9.72 0.26 19.33
N VAL A 401 8.41 0.13 19.45
CA VAL A 401 7.73 -0.22 20.70
C VAL A 401 7.28 -1.68 20.70
N LEU A 402 6.65 -2.15 19.59
CA LEU A 402 6.09 -3.51 19.54
C LEU A 402 7.15 -4.58 19.75
N VAL A 403 8.25 -4.53 19.00
CA VAL A 403 9.26 -5.61 19.02
C VAL A 403 9.94 -5.74 20.39
N PRO A 404 10.44 -4.65 21.02
CA PRO A 404 11.03 -4.75 22.35
C PRO A 404 10.01 -5.15 23.42
N CYS A 405 8.78 -4.62 23.39
CA CYS A 405 7.74 -4.99 24.34
C CYS A 405 7.34 -6.47 24.21
N LEU A 406 7.19 -6.97 22.97
CA LEU A 406 6.86 -8.38 22.73
C LEU A 406 7.97 -9.28 23.26
N TRP A 407 9.23 -8.97 22.97
CA TRP A 407 10.37 -9.72 23.45
C TRP A 407 10.45 -9.75 24.99
N LEU A 408 10.22 -8.58 25.63
CA LEU A 408 10.24 -8.47 27.08
C LEU A 408 9.10 -9.29 27.72
N LEU A 409 7.87 -9.14 27.23
CA LEU A 409 6.69 -9.80 27.78
C LEU A 409 6.76 -11.33 27.61
N ILE A 410 7.28 -11.82 26.48
CA ILE A 410 7.51 -13.26 26.30
C ILE A 410 8.46 -13.80 27.36
N ARG A 411 9.55 -13.10 27.66
CA ARG A 411 10.55 -13.55 28.65
C ARG A 411 10.08 -13.45 30.10
N THR A 412 9.24 -12.46 30.42
CA THR A 412 8.84 -12.19 31.79
C THR A 412 7.49 -12.75 32.19
N ALA A 413 6.56 -12.84 31.23
CA ALA A 413 5.16 -13.15 31.49
C ALA A 413 4.56 -14.28 30.62
N GLY A 414 5.38 -14.82 29.71
CA GLY A 414 4.97 -15.89 28.81
C GLY A 414 4.14 -15.42 27.61
N ILE A 415 3.80 -16.38 26.72
CA ILE A 415 3.13 -16.09 25.44
C ILE A 415 1.71 -15.54 25.61
N ASP A 416 1.00 -15.98 26.63
CA ASP A 416 -0.40 -15.55 26.86
C ASP A 416 -0.52 -14.04 27.11
N LYS A 417 0.48 -13.46 27.77
CA LYS A 417 0.54 -12.02 28.05
C LYS A 417 1.33 -11.23 27.01
N ALA A 418 2.04 -11.89 26.13
CA ALA A 418 2.87 -11.25 25.11
C ALA A 418 2.05 -10.35 24.18
N TRP A 419 0.79 -10.70 23.92
CA TRP A 419 -0.12 -9.95 23.04
C TRP A 419 -0.50 -8.56 23.58
N PHE A 420 -0.29 -8.28 24.85
CA PHE A 420 -0.40 -6.92 25.40
C PHE A 420 0.66 -5.96 24.88
N ALA A 421 1.74 -6.46 24.24
CA ALA A 421 2.70 -5.61 23.53
C ALA A 421 2.02 -4.74 22.44
N PHE A 422 0.96 -5.27 21.80
CA PHE A 422 0.17 -4.51 20.83
C PHE A 422 -0.55 -3.32 21.49
N TRP A 423 -1.06 -3.47 22.70
CA TRP A 423 -1.68 -2.38 23.44
C TRP A 423 -0.68 -1.24 23.69
N VAL A 424 0.49 -1.56 24.20
CA VAL A 424 1.50 -0.56 24.49
C VAL A 424 1.91 0.18 23.22
N SER A 425 2.22 -0.58 22.15
CA SER A 425 2.69 0.01 20.91
C SER A 425 1.62 0.87 20.21
N GLU A 426 0.38 0.40 20.17
CA GLU A 426 -0.71 1.12 19.50
C GLU A 426 -1.13 2.38 20.27
N VAL A 427 -1.17 2.33 21.61
CA VAL A 427 -1.47 3.51 22.45
C VAL A 427 -0.38 4.57 22.31
N VAL A 428 0.90 4.20 22.37
CA VAL A 428 2.03 5.13 22.21
C VAL A 428 2.00 5.77 20.82
N ALA A 429 1.83 4.97 19.77
CA ALA A 429 1.77 5.46 18.39
C ALA A 429 0.56 6.39 18.16
N CYS A 430 -0.60 6.04 18.73
CA CYS A 430 -1.82 6.84 18.64
C CYS A 430 -1.64 8.19 19.34
N ALA A 431 -1.10 8.20 20.55
CA ALA A 431 -0.83 9.42 21.31
C ALA A 431 0.12 10.35 20.55
N TYR A 432 1.23 9.81 20.02
CA TYR A 432 2.14 10.57 19.17
C TYR A 432 1.43 11.14 17.93
N SER A 433 0.69 10.31 17.21
CA SER A 433 0.08 10.69 15.94
C SER A 433 -1.00 11.76 16.10
N LEU A 434 -1.81 11.67 17.16
CA LEU A 434 -2.80 12.69 17.52
C LEU A 434 -2.14 14.00 17.94
N TRP A 435 -1.07 13.93 18.74
CA TRP A 435 -0.28 15.12 19.10
C TRP A 435 0.31 15.79 17.86
N ALA A 436 0.92 15.00 16.97
CA ALA A 436 1.52 15.51 15.74
C ALA A 436 0.49 16.17 14.81
N VAL A 437 -0.67 15.55 14.60
CA VAL A 437 -1.75 16.14 13.79
C VAL A 437 -2.30 17.42 14.43
N ARG A 438 -2.49 17.46 15.76
CA ARG A 438 -2.91 18.69 16.45
C ARG A 438 -1.89 19.82 16.26
N LYS A 439 -0.59 19.51 16.32
CA LYS A 439 0.49 20.46 16.07
C LYS A 439 0.46 20.96 14.62
N GLU A 440 0.28 20.07 13.64
CA GLU A 440 0.16 20.43 12.22
C GLU A 440 -1.06 21.34 11.98
N LEU A 441 -2.22 21.00 12.53
CA LEU A 441 -3.42 21.83 12.42
C LEU A 441 -3.23 23.22 13.02
N ARG A 442 -2.59 23.33 14.19
CA ARG A 442 -2.32 24.62 14.83
C ARG A 442 -1.36 25.50 14.01
N ASN A 443 -0.34 24.89 13.41
CA ASN A 443 0.72 25.61 12.72
C ASN A 443 0.35 25.97 11.27
N LYS A 444 -0.39 25.10 10.58
CA LYS A 444 -0.65 25.21 9.14
C LYS A 444 -2.09 25.59 8.77
N VAL A 445 -3.04 25.40 9.69
CA VAL A 445 -4.48 25.54 9.43
C VAL A 445 -5.04 26.55 10.41
N LYS A 446 -4.72 27.81 10.15
CA LYS A 446 -5.22 28.95 10.95
C LYS A 446 -6.63 29.33 10.58
#